data_9bb2d1ad57f1a5be186186df3443aa78
#
_entry.id   9bb2d1ad57f1a5be186186df3443aa78
#
_cell.length_a   1.000
_cell.length_b   1.000
_cell.length_c   1.000
_cell.angle_alpha   90.00
_cell.angle_beta   90.00
_cell.angle_gamma   90.00
#
_symmetry.space_group_name_H-M   'P 1'
#
loop_
_entity.id
_entity.type
_entity.pdbx_description
1 polymer ?
#
loop_
_entity_poly.entity_id
_entity_poly.type
_entity_poly.pdbx_seq_one_letter_code
_entity_poly.pdbx_strand_id
1 'polypeptide(L)'
;MTLEDLSAYETLLTDPLIGEFNGYDVISAPAPFGGMTLIQMLKMGEILEIPDPDTDPSGYLKKLTQLTLICDKERISKVTDTRFKRKTFDYQKAISDEYIYDMLNMDYTDHERDTDGQDTTHISVIDKNGMTVACTNTLTQFFGSRLYVNGFFLNNANRNFSGGVNKYAPGKRTRTYMSPTILRKGSVAENNEEIIAIGSPGGSMIPAVLVPVLFDMTMFGESMQAAVDKLRVVVKSANSLLVEVGEAEAPPMVDPTGQGYYITRMDLNAYFGSVNVACYSSANGGFSAGADSRRNGKGSARNDLN
;
A
#
# COMPACT_ATOMS: atom_id res chain seq x y z
N MET A 1 -16.19 24.03 12.76
CA MET A 1 -16.64 22.74 13.33
C MET A 1 -17.49 23.10 14.56
N THR A 2 -18.71 22.67 14.57
CA THR A 2 -19.68 22.90 15.64
C THR A 2 -19.90 21.61 16.44
N LEU A 3 -20.65 21.68 17.54
CA LEU A 3 -21.06 20.48 18.28
C LEU A 3 -21.98 19.59 17.44
N GLU A 4 -22.78 20.17 16.56
CA GLU A 4 -23.61 19.44 15.61
C GLU A 4 -22.76 18.67 14.58
N ASP A 5 -21.68 19.26 14.07
CA ASP A 5 -20.74 18.56 13.16
C ASP A 5 -20.12 17.32 13.84
N LEU A 6 -19.81 17.42 15.14
CA LEU A 6 -19.25 16.30 15.90
C LEU A 6 -20.31 15.23 16.20
N SER A 7 -21.51 15.64 16.59
CA SER A 7 -22.60 14.71 16.91
C SER A 7 -23.16 14.00 15.67
N ALA A 8 -23.08 14.63 14.51
CA ALA A 8 -23.52 14.07 13.24
C ALA A 8 -22.46 13.18 12.57
N TYR A 9 -21.25 13.03 13.16
CA TYR A 9 -20.24 12.16 12.59
C TYR A 9 -20.60 10.69 12.81
N GLU A 10 -20.63 9.94 11.71
CA GLU A 10 -20.90 8.51 11.71
C GLU A 10 -19.74 7.73 11.10
N THR A 11 -19.44 6.58 11.72
CA THR A 11 -18.54 5.59 11.12
C THR A 11 -19.24 4.90 9.96
N LEU A 12 -18.60 4.85 8.81
CA LEU A 12 -19.13 4.13 7.65
C LEU A 12 -18.62 2.69 7.66
N LEU A 13 -19.55 1.75 7.61
CA LEU A 13 -19.27 0.36 7.27
C LEU A 13 -19.43 0.20 5.77
N THR A 14 -18.45 -0.40 5.13
CA THR A 14 -18.42 -0.61 3.67
C THR A 14 -17.85 -1.98 3.37
N ASP A 15 -18.35 -2.61 2.30
CA ASP A 15 -17.76 -3.85 1.82
C ASP A 15 -16.35 -3.59 1.29
N PRO A 16 -15.39 -4.51 1.52
CA PRO A 16 -14.05 -4.42 0.98
C PRO A 16 -14.03 -4.62 -0.53
N LEU A 17 -12.93 -4.23 -1.17
CA LEU A 17 -12.58 -4.76 -2.49
C LEU A 17 -11.92 -6.12 -2.32
N ILE A 18 -12.31 -7.08 -3.14
CA ILE A 18 -11.73 -8.43 -3.15
C ILE A 18 -11.22 -8.71 -4.55
N GLY A 19 -9.91 -8.89 -4.68
CA GLY A 19 -9.22 -9.30 -5.90
C GLY A 19 -8.44 -10.58 -5.67
N GLU A 20 -7.82 -11.09 -6.71
CA GLU A 20 -6.95 -12.25 -6.65
C GLU A 20 -5.52 -11.87 -7.05
N PHE A 21 -4.52 -12.48 -6.40
CA PHE A 21 -3.12 -12.31 -6.74
C PHE A 21 -2.32 -13.52 -6.23
N ASN A 22 -1.60 -14.19 -7.11
CA ASN A 22 -0.74 -15.35 -6.82
C ASN A 22 -1.44 -16.44 -5.96
N GLY A 23 -2.72 -16.68 -6.25
CA GLY A 23 -3.55 -17.65 -5.53
C GLY A 23 -4.06 -17.18 -4.17
N TYR A 24 -3.87 -15.92 -3.81
CA TYR A 24 -4.47 -15.29 -2.63
C TYR A 24 -5.72 -14.48 -3.01
N ASP A 25 -6.74 -14.56 -2.17
CA ASP A 25 -7.74 -13.50 -2.10
C ASP A 25 -7.12 -12.28 -1.44
N VAL A 26 -7.13 -11.14 -2.14
CA VAL A 26 -6.61 -9.86 -1.65
C VAL A 26 -7.78 -8.97 -1.25
N ILE A 27 -7.97 -8.83 0.05
CA ILE A 27 -9.06 -8.08 0.67
C ILE A 27 -8.53 -6.73 1.13
N SER A 28 -8.97 -5.63 0.50
CA SER A 28 -8.43 -4.30 0.81
C SER A 28 -9.52 -3.23 0.92
N ALA A 29 -9.17 -2.09 1.51
CA ALA A 29 -10.10 -1.00 1.76
C ALA A 29 -10.62 -0.37 0.45
N PRO A 30 -11.95 -0.19 0.30
CA PRO A 30 -12.55 0.38 -0.91
C PRO A 30 -12.31 1.88 -1.02
N ALA A 31 -12.69 2.49 -2.14
CA ALA A 31 -12.62 3.94 -2.31
C ALA A 31 -13.38 4.70 -1.18
N PRO A 32 -12.81 5.79 -0.68
CA PRO A 32 -11.72 6.59 -1.22
C PRO A 32 -10.30 6.17 -0.76
N PHE A 33 -10.14 4.97 -0.25
CA PHE A 33 -8.84 4.40 0.15
C PHE A 33 -8.05 3.87 -1.07
N GLY A 34 -6.81 3.42 -0.80
CA GLY A 34 -5.87 2.99 -1.83
C GLY A 34 -5.97 1.53 -2.28
N GLY A 35 -6.93 0.75 -1.76
CA GLY A 35 -7.02 -0.69 -2.03
C GLY A 35 -7.15 -1.05 -3.50
N MET A 36 -7.94 -0.28 -4.29
CA MET A 36 -8.02 -0.49 -5.75
C MET A 36 -6.62 -0.42 -6.38
N THR A 37 -5.87 0.63 -6.08
CA THR A 37 -4.53 0.83 -6.62
C THR A 37 -3.58 -0.29 -6.24
N LEU A 38 -3.61 -0.73 -4.97
CA LEU A 38 -2.79 -1.84 -4.49
C LEU A 38 -3.09 -3.13 -5.26
N ILE A 39 -4.37 -3.51 -5.37
CA ILE A 39 -4.77 -4.74 -6.07
C ILE A 39 -4.41 -4.65 -7.55
N GLN A 40 -4.64 -3.51 -8.20
CA GLN A 40 -4.25 -3.29 -9.59
C GLN A 40 -2.73 -3.46 -9.80
N MET A 41 -1.91 -2.90 -8.91
CA MET A 41 -0.45 -3.04 -9.00
C MET A 41 -0.01 -4.50 -8.85
N LEU A 42 -0.57 -5.24 -7.89
CA LEU A 42 -0.26 -6.65 -7.67
C LEU A 42 -0.63 -7.50 -8.90
N LYS A 43 -1.86 -7.39 -9.39
CA LYS A 43 -2.33 -8.12 -10.56
C LYS A 43 -1.57 -7.74 -11.84
N MET A 44 -1.26 -6.46 -12.01
CA MET A 44 -0.47 -6.00 -13.17
C MET A 44 0.96 -6.56 -13.12
N GLY A 45 1.55 -6.68 -11.93
CA GLY A 45 2.84 -7.33 -11.74
C GLY A 45 2.83 -8.80 -12.14
N GLU A 46 1.76 -9.53 -11.79
CA GLU A 46 1.55 -10.92 -12.20
C GLU A 46 1.36 -11.03 -13.73
N ILE A 47 0.48 -10.23 -14.32
CA ILE A 47 0.23 -10.22 -15.78
C ILE A 47 1.49 -9.85 -16.57
N LEU A 48 2.29 -8.93 -16.06
CA LEU A 48 3.55 -8.53 -16.69
C LEU A 48 4.67 -9.55 -16.42
N GLU A 49 4.45 -10.58 -15.62
CA GLU A 49 5.48 -11.52 -15.18
C GLU A 49 6.70 -10.78 -14.63
N ILE A 50 6.48 -9.94 -13.60
CA ILE A 50 7.55 -9.15 -13.01
C ILE A 50 8.67 -10.08 -12.50
N PRO A 51 9.93 -9.92 -12.94
CA PRO A 51 10.99 -10.82 -12.51
C PRO A 51 11.46 -10.53 -11.09
N ASP A 52 12.15 -11.49 -10.48
CA ASP A 52 12.86 -11.30 -9.23
C ASP A 52 13.97 -10.24 -9.41
N PRO A 53 14.02 -9.18 -8.57
CA PRO A 53 15.01 -8.13 -8.66
C PRO A 53 16.45 -8.60 -8.45
N ASP A 54 16.67 -9.72 -7.78
CA ASP A 54 17.99 -10.29 -7.54
C ASP A 54 18.54 -11.02 -8.80
N THR A 55 17.65 -11.46 -9.70
CA THR A 55 18.02 -12.15 -10.96
C THR A 55 17.98 -11.23 -12.17
N ASP A 56 16.99 -10.33 -12.26
CA ASP A 56 16.85 -9.34 -13.33
C ASP A 56 16.40 -7.98 -12.78
N PRO A 57 17.31 -7.20 -12.17
CA PRO A 57 17.00 -5.89 -11.61
C PRO A 57 16.50 -4.90 -12.67
N SER A 58 16.98 -5.01 -13.91
CA SER A 58 16.58 -4.15 -15.02
C SER A 58 15.14 -4.39 -15.44
N GLY A 59 14.79 -5.64 -15.69
CA GLY A 59 13.42 -6.05 -16.01
C GLY A 59 12.44 -5.73 -14.89
N TYR A 60 12.86 -5.98 -13.65
CA TYR A 60 12.07 -5.63 -12.46
C TYR A 60 11.74 -4.13 -12.43
N LEU A 61 12.75 -3.25 -12.48
CA LEU A 61 12.55 -1.81 -12.41
C LEU A 61 11.70 -1.27 -13.56
N LYS A 62 11.89 -1.81 -14.76
CA LYS A 62 11.08 -1.42 -15.92
C LYS A 62 9.60 -1.74 -15.70
N LYS A 63 9.28 -2.96 -15.28
CA LYS A 63 7.90 -3.39 -15.03
C LYS A 63 7.31 -2.70 -13.79
N LEU A 64 8.09 -2.54 -12.72
CA LEU A 64 7.68 -1.78 -11.54
C LEU A 64 7.35 -0.31 -11.89
N THR A 65 8.13 0.31 -12.76
CA THR A 65 7.88 1.67 -13.24
C THR A 65 6.56 1.74 -14.00
N GLN A 66 6.35 0.83 -14.95
CA GLN A 66 5.13 0.76 -15.75
C GLN A 66 3.89 0.60 -14.88
N LEU A 67 3.83 -0.46 -14.07
CA LEU A 67 2.66 -0.75 -13.24
C LEU A 67 2.37 0.37 -12.22
N THR A 68 3.41 0.96 -11.63
CA THR A 68 3.26 2.02 -10.64
C THR A 68 2.64 3.27 -11.24
N LEU A 69 3.14 3.72 -12.39
CA LEU A 69 2.67 4.96 -13.02
C LEU A 69 1.28 4.81 -13.64
N ILE A 70 0.99 3.68 -14.28
CA ILE A 70 -0.34 3.38 -14.82
C ILE A 70 -1.38 3.39 -13.69
N CYS A 71 -1.13 2.63 -12.61
CA CYS A 71 -2.10 2.50 -11.51
C CYS A 71 -2.27 3.83 -10.73
N ASP A 72 -1.21 4.64 -10.59
CA ASP A 72 -1.34 5.94 -9.94
C ASP A 72 -2.11 6.95 -10.81
N LYS A 73 -1.87 6.96 -12.12
CA LYS A 73 -2.63 7.79 -13.10
C LYS A 73 -4.12 7.42 -13.07
N GLU A 74 -4.43 6.12 -13.07
CA GLU A 74 -5.81 5.62 -12.94
C GLU A 74 -6.45 6.04 -11.60
N ARG A 75 -5.73 5.90 -10.49
CA ARG A 75 -6.17 6.36 -9.18
C ARG A 75 -6.55 7.83 -9.18
N ILE A 76 -5.70 8.69 -9.75
CA ILE A 76 -5.94 10.13 -9.80
C ILE A 76 -7.23 10.44 -10.57
N SER A 77 -7.52 9.70 -11.63
CA SER A 77 -8.69 9.92 -12.49
C SER A 77 -9.99 9.34 -11.91
N LYS A 78 -9.93 8.28 -11.08
CA LYS A 78 -11.11 7.50 -10.69
C LYS A 78 -11.43 7.53 -9.19
N VAL A 79 -10.40 7.52 -8.32
CA VAL A 79 -10.65 7.34 -6.88
C VAL A 79 -11.18 8.61 -6.24
N THR A 80 -12.35 8.48 -5.63
CA THR A 80 -13.06 9.55 -4.89
C THR A 80 -14.03 8.94 -3.88
N ASP A 81 -14.57 9.77 -3.01
CA ASP A 81 -15.69 9.39 -2.14
C ASP A 81 -16.88 8.96 -2.99
N THR A 82 -17.30 7.70 -2.83
CA THR A 82 -18.35 7.07 -3.65
C THR A 82 -19.71 7.76 -3.54
N ARG A 83 -19.97 8.46 -2.42
CA ARG A 83 -21.21 9.23 -2.19
C ARG A 83 -21.31 10.50 -3.06
N PHE A 84 -20.18 10.95 -3.64
CA PHE A 84 -20.07 12.20 -4.43
C PHE A 84 -19.83 11.98 -5.92
N LYS A 85 -20.09 10.79 -6.43
CA LYS A 85 -19.94 10.49 -7.86
C LYS A 85 -21.16 10.91 -8.67
N ARG A 86 -20.89 11.54 -9.82
CA ARG A 86 -21.94 11.81 -10.84
C ARG A 86 -22.28 10.58 -11.69
N LYS A 87 -21.35 9.63 -11.85
CA LYS A 87 -21.53 8.34 -12.51
C LYS A 87 -20.96 7.26 -11.61
N THR A 88 -21.62 6.14 -11.51
CA THR A 88 -21.13 4.97 -10.79
C THR A 88 -19.93 4.40 -11.53
N PHE A 89 -18.73 4.52 -10.92
CA PHE A 89 -17.56 3.80 -11.35
C PHE A 89 -17.52 2.48 -10.57
N ASP A 90 -17.44 1.38 -11.28
CA ASP A 90 -17.40 0.05 -10.68
C ASP A 90 -15.96 -0.27 -10.27
N TYR A 91 -15.67 -0.14 -8.99
CA TYR A 91 -14.34 -0.42 -8.45
C TYR A 91 -14.01 -1.90 -8.42
N GLN A 92 -15.03 -2.78 -8.31
CA GLN A 92 -14.81 -4.22 -8.36
C GLN A 92 -14.45 -4.64 -9.79
N LYS A 93 -15.14 -4.09 -10.80
CA LYS A 93 -14.74 -4.30 -12.20
C LYS A 93 -13.32 -3.74 -12.48
N ALA A 94 -12.95 -2.61 -11.88
CA ALA A 94 -11.66 -1.98 -12.11
C ALA A 94 -10.46 -2.81 -11.63
N ILE A 95 -10.67 -3.85 -10.83
CA ILE A 95 -9.64 -4.81 -10.41
C ILE A 95 -9.75 -6.17 -11.11
N SER A 96 -10.60 -6.30 -12.13
CA SER A 96 -10.66 -7.50 -12.99
C SER A 96 -9.49 -7.55 -13.96
N ASP A 97 -9.11 -8.77 -14.37
CA ASP A 97 -8.03 -8.97 -15.34
C ASP A 97 -8.31 -8.25 -16.66
N GLU A 98 -9.55 -8.34 -17.18
CA GLU A 98 -9.97 -7.62 -18.38
C GLU A 98 -9.68 -6.12 -18.30
N TYR A 99 -10.05 -5.49 -17.18
CA TYR A 99 -9.82 -4.06 -17.00
C TYR A 99 -8.31 -3.73 -16.89
N ILE A 100 -7.54 -4.57 -16.23
CA ILE A 100 -6.09 -4.38 -16.07
C ILE A 100 -5.35 -4.57 -17.39
N TYR A 101 -5.77 -5.54 -18.24
CA TYR A 101 -5.26 -5.68 -19.61
C TYR A 101 -5.51 -4.41 -20.44
N ASP A 102 -6.70 -3.80 -20.33
CA ASP A 102 -6.98 -2.52 -20.99
C ASP A 102 -6.09 -1.39 -20.49
N MET A 103 -5.80 -1.37 -19.17
CA MET A 103 -4.90 -0.37 -18.57
C MET A 103 -3.47 -0.45 -19.12
N LEU A 104 -2.98 -1.62 -19.51
CA LEU A 104 -1.62 -1.76 -20.07
C LEU A 104 -1.39 -0.94 -21.34
N ASN A 105 -2.46 -0.53 -22.04
CA ASN A 105 -2.38 0.33 -23.21
C ASN A 105 -2.34 1.83 -22.88
N MET A 106 -2.41 2.20 -21.59
CA MET A 106 -2.37 3.61 -21.16
C MET A 106 -0.97 4.19 -21.33
N ASP A 107 -0.90 5.38 -21.90
CA ASP A 107 0.35 6.18 -21.85
C ASP A 107 0.56 6.68 -20.41
N TYR A 108 1.72 6.42 -19.86
CA TYR A 108 2.14 6.80 -18.51
C TYR A 108 3.43 7.63 -18.51
N THR A 109 4.03 7.88 -19.66
CA THR A 109 5.38 8.46 -19.77
C THR A 109 5.44 9.92 -19.31
N ASP A 110 4.34 10.63 -19.36
CA ASP A 110 4.16 12.02 -18.91
C ASP A 110 3.72 12.13 -17.43
N HIS A 111 3.52 11.00 -16.76
CA HIS A 111 3.01 10.99 -15.39
C HIS A 111 4.14 11.10 -14.36
N GLU A 112 4.00 12.07 -13.45
CA GLU A 112 4.84 12.24 -12.26
C GLU A 112 3.99 12.05 -11.02
N ARG A 113 4.49 11.22 -10.09
CA ARG A 113 3.82 10.95 -8.82
C ARG A 113 4.20 11.99 -7.77
N ASP A 114 3.23 12.32 -6.95
CA ASP A 114 3.49 12.90 -5.64
C ASP A 114 4.15 11.83 -4.76
N THR A 115 5.32 12.13 -4.21
CA THR A 115 6.10 11.22 -3.37
C THR A 115 6.23 11.72 -1.93
N ASP A 116 5.29 12.53 -1.45
CA ASP A 116 5.28 13.01 -0.07
C ASP A 116 5.00 11.89 0.93
N GLY A 117 5.95 11.65 1.82
CA GLY A 117 5.78 10.79 2.99
C GLY A 117 4.97 11.50 4.07
N GLN A 118 3.77 11.02 4.37
CA GLN A 118 2.88 11.59 5.40
C GLN A 118 2.91 10.76 6.69
N ASP A 119 2.51 11.40 7.79
CA ASP A 119 2.44 10.78 9.11
C ASP A 119 1.19 9.92 9.26
N THR A 120 1.41 8.63 9.31
CA THR A 120 0.38 7.59 9.40
C THR A 120 0.91 6.50 10.31
N THR A 121 0.06 5.68 10.89
CA THR A 121 0.45 4.46 11.60
C THR A 121 -0.35 3.27 11.08
N HIS A 122 0.20 2.07 11.25
CA HIS A 122 -0.46 0.83 10.87
C HIS A 122 -0.30 -0.24 11.95
N ILE A 123 -1.35 -1.03 12.17
CA ILE A 123 -1.38 -2.15 13.09
C ILE A 123 -2.00 -3.35 12.37
N SER A 124 -1.30 -4.48 12.41
CA SER A 124 -1.79 -5.79 11.94
C SER A 124 -1.91 -6.75 13.12
N VAL A 125 -3.04 -7.45 13.23
CA VAL A 125 -3.29 -8.42 14.28
C VAL A 125 -4.01 -9.64 13.71
N ILE A 126 -3.59 -10.83 14.13
CA ILE A 126 -4.32 -12.09 13.90
C ILE A 126 -4.44 -12.78 15.25
N ASP A 127 -5.66 -13.09 15.68
CA ASP A 127 -5.90 -13.79 16.93
C ASP A 127 -5.96 -15.32 16.73
N LYS A 128 -5.96 -16.06 17.83
CA LYS A 128 -6.00 -17.55 17.82
C LYS A 128 -7.27 -18.14 17.21
N ASN A 129 -8.33 -17.37 17.05
CA ASN A 129 -9.59 -17.80 16.46
C ASN A 129 -9.68 -17.43 14.96
N GLY A 130 -8.62 -16.85 14.38
CA GLY A 130 -8.56 -16.41 13.00
C GLY A 130 -9.12 -15.01 12.75
N MET A 131 -9.53 -14.25 13.79
CA MET A 131 -9.91 -12.86 13.61
C MET A 131 -8.70 -12.06 13.17
N THR A 132 -8.82 -11.40 12.03
CA THR A 132 -7.71 -10.69 11.37
C THR A 132 -8.05 -9.22 11.22
N VAL A 133 -7.15 -8.35 11.65
CA VAL A 133 -7.30 -6.89 11.57
C VAL A 133 -6.07 -6.27 10.91
N ALA A 134 -6.31 -5.46 9.89
CA ALA A 134 -5.35 -4.53 9.30
C ALA A 134 -5.90 -3.10 9.48
N CYS A 135 -5.26 -2.28 10.30
CA CYS A 135 -5.76 -0.96 10.67
C CYS A 135 -4.74 0.14 10.35
N THR A 136 -5.08 1.03 9.43
CA THR A 136 -4.26 2.19 9.08
C THR A 136 -4.93 3.47 9.54
N ASN A 137 -4.22 4.28 10.32
CA ASN A 137 -4.73 5.49 10.98
C ASN A 137 -3.87 6.70 10.64
N THR A 138 -4.48 7.86 10.37
CA THR A 138 -3.73 9.08 10.06
C THR A 138 -4.42 10.35 10.53
N LEU A 139 -3.62 11.32 10.93
CA LEU A 139 -4.03 12.72 11.07
C LEU A 139 -3.65 13.55 9.82
N THR A 140 -3.08 12.92 8.81
CA THR A 140 -2.52 13.44 7.57
C THR A 140 -1.12 14.01 7.77
N GLN A 141 -0.93 15.02 8.59
CA GLN A 141 0.39 15.56 8.98
C GLN A 141 0.62 15.39 10.48
N PHE A 142 1.88 15.58 10.91
CA PHE A 142 2.28 15.47 12.30
C PHE A 142 1.44 16.43 13.17
N PHE A 143 0.72 15.86 14.15
CA PHE A 143 -0.30 16.53 14.96
C PHE A 143 -1.51 17.12 14.16
N GLY A 144 -1.72 16.68 12.91
CA GLY A 144 -2.87 17.06 12.09
C GLY A 144 -3.05 18.57 11.93
N SER A 145 -4.21 19.08 12.33
CA SER A 145 -4.50 20.53 12.34
C SER A 145 -3.80 21.30 13.48
N ARG A 146 -3.11 20.60 14.39
CA ARG A 146 -2.56 21.11 15.65
C ARG A 146 -3.61 21.62 16.65
N LEU A 147 -4.88 21.40 16.38
CA LEU A 147 -5.95 21.66 17.32
C LEU A 147 -6.13 20.44 18.23
N TYR A 148 -5.89 20.65 19.52
CA TYR A 148 -6.07 19.63 20.55
C TYR A 148 -7.42 19.85 21.25
N VAL A 149 -8.29 18.84 21.20
CA VAL A 149 -9.65 18.90 21.74
C VAL A 149 -9.98 17.57 22.43
N ASN A 150 -10.47 17.62 23.64
CA ASN A 150 -10.94 16.43 24.39
C ASN A 150 -9.96 15.25 24.44
N GLY A 151 -8.65 15.53 24.51
CA GLY A 151 -7.62 14.49 24.64
C GLY A 151 -7.05 13.97 23.32
N PHE A 152 -7.40 14.54 22.16
CA PHE A 152 -6.85 14.14 20.87
C PHE A 152 -6.64 15.33 19.91
N PHE A 153 -5.80 15.13 18.91
CA PHE A 153 -5.59 16.09 17.82
C PHE A 153 -6.57 15.83 16.69
N LEU A 154 -7.12 16.91 16.13
CA LEU A 154 -7.94 16.83 14.93
C LEU A 154 -7.06 16.68 13.70
N ASN A 155 -7.50 15.85 12.74
CA ASN A 155 -6.81 15.70 11.48
C ASN A 155 -6.83 16.98 10.62
N ASN A 156 -5.97 17.04 9.60
CA ASN A 156 -5.99 18.07 8.56
C ASN A 156 -6.16 17.46 7.15
N ALA A 157 -6.95 16.42 7.04
CA ALA A 157 -7.17 15.64 5.81
C ALA A 157 -7.71 16.49 4.63
N ASN A 158 -8.27 17.66 4.88
CA ASN A 158 -8.67 18.60 3.84
C ASN A 158 -7.53 18.95 2.86
N ARG A 159 -6.28 18.83 3.28
CA ARG A 159 -5.11 19.05 2.39
C ARG A 159 -4.98 18.01 1.28
N ASN A 160 -5.58 16.85 1.44
CA ASN A 160 -5.52 15.79 0.44
C ASN A 160 -6.54 15.98 -0.70
N PHE A 161 -7.42 16.99 -0.60
CA PHE A 161 -8.25 17.35 -1.73
C PHE A 161 -7.40 17.95 -2.86
N SER A 162 -7.79 17.62 -4.09
CA SER A 162 -7.13 18.08 -5.32
C SER A 162 -8.18 18.42 -6.36
N GLY A 163 -7.79 18.68 -7.58
CA GLY A 163 -8.72 18.87 -8.69
C GLY A 163 -9.47 17.62 -9.12
N GLY A 164 -10.27 17.73 -10.18
CA GLY A 164 -10.96 16.60 -10.82
C GLY A 164 -11.95 15.92 -9.89
N VAL A 165 -11.93 14.60 -9.88
CA VAL A 165 -12.87 13.77 -9.11
C VAL A 165 -12.69 13.93 -7.59
N ASN A 166 -11.50 14.32 -7.14
CA ASN A 166 -11.19 14.54 -5.73
C ASN A 166 -11.37 16.02 -5.29
N LYS A 167 -12.08 16.83 -6.07
CA LYS A 167 -12.38 18.22 -5.68
C LYS A 167 -13.15 18.25 -4.36
N TYR A 168 -12.78 19.24 -3.51
CA TYR A 168 -13.46 19.48 -2.24
C TYR A 168 -14.98 19.69 -2.40
N ALA A 169 -15.73 19.11 -1.48
CA ALA A 169 -17.14 19.40 -1.27
C ALA A 169 -17.49 19.21 0.23
N PRO A 170 -18.46 19.96 0.79
CA PRO A 170 -18.91 19.75 2.16
C PRO A 170 -19.38 18.31 2.40
N GLY A 171 -18.97 17.69 3.52
CA GLY A 171 -19.31 16.32 3.88
C GLY A 171 -18.59 15.24 3.07
N LYS A 172 -17.75 15.60 2.10
CA LYS A 172 -16.96 14.67 1.30
C LYS A 172 -15.71 14.24 2.04
N ARG A 173 -15.41 12.92 1.97
CA ARG A 173 -14.11 12.37 2.39
C ARG A 173 -13.11 12.48 1.24
N THR A 174 -11.91 12.94 1.53
CA THR A 174 -10.84 12.98 0.54
C THR A 174 -10.31 11.58 0.22
N ARG A 175 -9.74 11.39 -0.96
CA ARG A 175 -9.01 10.15 -1.26
C ARG A 175 -7.72 10.07 -0.43
N THR A 176 -7.30 8.86 -0.16
CA THR A 176 -6.05 8.54 0.55
C THR A 176 -5.32 7.39 -0.12
N TYR A 177 -4.03 7.22 0.18
CA TYR A 177 -3.24 6.07 -0.22
C TYR A 177 -3.26 4.93 0.80
N MET A 178 -3.85 5.14 1.98
CA MET A 178 -3.96 4.08 2.98
C MET A 178 -4.59 2.83 2.37
N SER A 179 -3.90 1.71 2.50
CA SER A 179 -4.28 0.42 1.90
C SER A 179 -4.09 -0.69 2.93
N PRO A 180 -4.84 -0.67 4.06
CA PRO A 180 -4.85 -1.82 4.95
C PRO A 180 -5.37 -3.02 4.19
N THR A 181 -4.64 -4.14 4.23
CA THR A 181 -4.90 -5.28 3.35
C THR A 181 -4.76 -6.59 4.12
N ILE A 182 -5.60 -7.55 3.78
CA ILE A 182 -5.53 -8.92 4.23
C ILE A 182 -5.45 -9.81 3.00
N LEU A 183 -4.45 -10.69 2.95
CA LEU A 183 -4.37 -11.74 1.95
C LEU A 183 -4.74 -13.06 2.61
N ARG A 184 -5.49 -13.91 1.90
CA ARG A 184 -5.87 -15.23 2.38
C ARG A 184 -5.75 -16.26 1.27
N LYS A 185 -5.17 -17.42 1.60
CA LYS A 185 -5.00 -18.55 0.68
C LYS A 185 -5.25 -19.86 1.42
N GLY A 186 -5.76 -20.86 0.69
CA GLY A 186 -5.97 -22.20 1.23
C GLY A 186 -7.11 -22.31 2.24
N SER A 187 -7.10 -23.37 3.02
CA SER A 187 -8.10 -23.64 4.05
C SER A 187 -7.54 -24.39 5.25
N VAL A 188 -8.17 -24.22 6.41
CA VAL A 188 -7.83 -24.98 7.62
C VAL A 188 -8.02 -26.48 7.41
N ALA A 189 -9.07 -26.86 6.68
CA ALA A 189 -9.41 -28.28 6.44
C ALA A 189 -8.31 -29.03 5.65
N GLU A 190 -7.59 -28.33 4.78
CA GLU A 190 -6.49 -28.87 3.97
C GLU A 190 -5.12 -28.67 4.63
N ASN A 191 -5.08 -28.07 5.80
CA ASN A 191 -3.84 -27.69 6.51
C ASN A 191 -2.86 -26.88 5.65
N ASN A 192 -3.40 -26.01 4.80
CA ASN A 192 -2.63 -25.14 3.90
C ASN A 192 -3.10 -23.66 4.00
N GLU A 193 -3.86 -23.32 5.04
CA GLU A 193 -4.32 -21.95 5.24
C GLU A 193 -3.16 -21.01 5.53
N GLU A 194 -3.15 -19.90 4.81
CA GLU A 194 -2.23 -18.79 5.02
C GLU A 194 -3.01 -17.47 5.05
N ILE A 195 -2.74 -16.66 6.06
CA ILE A 195 -3.33 -15.33 6.24
C ILE A 195 -2.21 -14.33 6.46
N ILE A 196 -2.24 -13.22 5.72
CA ILE A 196 -1.29 -12.11 5.85
C ILE A 196 -2.09 -10.83 6.08
N ALA A 197 -1.93 -10.20 7.25
CA ALA A 197 -2.44 -8.86 7.50
C ALA A 197 -1.28 -7.87 7.36
N ILE A 198 -1.41 -6.87 6.49
CA ILE A 198 -0.31 -5.98 6.12
C ILE A 198 -0.78 -4.54 5.91
N GLY A 199 0.11 -3.61 6.18
CA GLY A 199 -0.04 -2.22 5.80
C GLY A 199 1.16 -1.37 6.21
N SER A 200 1.12 -0.11 5.82
CA SER A 200 2.22 0.82 6.05
C SER A 200 1.71 2.24 6.29
N PRO A 201 2.36 3.04 7.14
CA PRO A 201 2.35 4.48 7.01
C PRO A 201 3.17 4.92 5.78
N GLY A 202 3.07 6.22 5.39
CA GLY A 202 3.94 6.78 4.37
C GLY A 202 3.25 7.57 3.27
N GLY A 203 1.98 7.99 3.44
CA GLY A 203 1.28 8.82 2.46
C GLY A 203 1.24 8.17 1.08
N SER A 204 1.71 8.87 0.06
CA SER A 204 1.78 8.39 -1.33
C SER A 204 2.74 7.21 -1.54
N MET A 205 3.63 6.95 -0.57
CA MET A 205 4.54 5.81 -0.60
C MET A 205 3.85 4.48 -0.29
N ILE A 206 2.66 4.48 0.35
CA ILE A 206 2.05 3.26 0.89
C ILE A 206 1.94 2.13 -0.14
N PRO A 207 1.32 2.27 -1.32
CA PRO A 207 1.28 1.19 -2.30
C PRO A 207 2.68 0.86 -2.85
N ALA A 208 3.53 1.88 -3.03
CA ALA A 208 4.87 1.71 -3.59
C ALA A 208 5.82 0.90 -2.70
N VAL A 209 5.54 0.82 -1.39
CA VAL A 209 6.33 0.00 -0.46
C VAL A 209 5.64 -1.32 -0.13
N LEU A 210 4.30 -1.38 -0.14
CA LEU A 210 3.58 -2.62 0.12
C LEU A 210 3.71 -3.62 -1.03
N VAL A 211 3.62 -3.16 -2.27
CA VAL A 211 3.64 -4.04 -3.45
C VAL A 211 4.96 -4.79 -3.61
N PRO A 212 6.15 -4.14 -3.55
CA PRO A 212 7.41 -4.88 -3.56
C PRO A 212 7.55 -5.89 -2.43
N VAL A 213 7.16 -5.52 -1.19
CA VAL A 213 7.21 -6.45 -0.05
C VAL A 213 6.29 -7.66 -0.29
N LEU A 214 5.10 -7.46 -0.87
CA LEU A 214 4.20 -8.55 -1.20
C LEU A 214 4.75 -9.43 -2.35
N PHE A 215 5.40 -8.86 -3.37
CA PHE A 215 6.09 -9.63 -4.39
C PHE A 215 7.20 -10.49 -3.78
N ASP A 216 8.05 -9.90 -2.95
CA ASP A 216 9.13 -10.61 -2.27
C ASP A 216 8.59 -11.79 -1.44
N MET A 217 7.57 -11.57 -0.62
CA MET A 217 7.00 -12.59 0.24
C MET A 217 6.26 -13.70 -0.51
N THR A 218 5.48 -13.35 -1.55
CA THR A 218 4.52 -14.29 -2.14
C THR A 218 4.94 -14.86 -3.49
N MET A 219 5.76 -14.15 -4.26
CA MET A 219 6.25 -14.59 -5.57
C MET A 219 7.70 -15.06 -5.53
N PHE A 220 8.57 -14.37 -4.79
CA PHE A 220 10.01 -14.63 -4.82
C PHE A 220 10.48 -15.47 -3.63
N GLY A 221 9.58 -15.80 -2.68
CA GLY A 221 9.87 -16.74 -1.58
C GLY A 221 10.74 -16.18 -0.47
N GLU A 222 10.85 -14.85 -0.37
CA GLU A 222 11.58 -14.22 0.72
C GLU A 222 10.86 -14.41 2.07
N SER A 223 11.64 -14.51 3.12
CA SER A 223 11.06 -14.48 4.46
C SER A 223 10.43 -13.11 4.75
N MET A 224 9.34 -13.10 5.51
CA MET A 224 8.60 -11.89 5.85
C MET A 224 9.48 -10.74 6.35
N GLN A 225 10.39 -11.01 7.31
CA GLN A 225 11.27 -9.98 7.86
C GLN A 225 12.32 -9.51 6.83
N ALA A 226 12.87 -10.43 6.02
CA ALA A 226 13.82 -10.07 4.95
C ALA A 226 13.16 -9.15 3.92
N ALA A 227 11.94 -9.46 3.49
CA ALA A 227 11.17 -8.61 2.57
C ALA A 227 10.89 -7.21 3.15
N VAL A 228 10.57 -7.13 4.45
CA VAL A 228 10.34 -5.85 5.15
C VAL A 228 11.63 -5.02 5.25
N ASP A 229 12.77 -5.65 5.45
CA ASP A 229 14.07 -5.00 5.69
C ASP A 229 14.80 -4.60 4.41
N LYS A 230 14.41 -5.14 3.23
CA LYS A 230 15.00 -4.76 1.94
C LYS A 230 14.99 -3.24 1.74
N LEU A 231 16.08 -2.69 1.19
CA LEU A 231 16.16 -1.29 0.76
C LEU A 231 15.11 -1.01 -0.32
N ARG A 232 14.52 0.16 -0.25
CA ARG A 232 13.36 0.51 -1.07
C ARG A 232 13.72 1.34 -2.28
N VAL A 233 13.08 1.01 -3.38
CA VAL A 233 13.09 1.80 -4.61
C VAL A 233 11.67 2.28 -4.87
N VAL A 234 11.51 3.58 -5.01
CA VAL A 234 10.20 4.21 -5.28
C VAL A 234 10.25 4.93 -6.61
N VAL A 235 9.34 4.54 -7.48
CA VAL A 235 9.17 5.19 -8.79
C VAL A 235 8.54 6.56 -8.60
N LYS A 236 9.18 7.60 -9.14
CA LYS A 236 8.67 8.96 -9.17
C LYS A 236 8.07 9.32 -10.54
N SER A 237 8.78 8.99 -11.62
CA SER A 237 8.33 9.16 -13.00
C SER A 237 8.92 8.07 -13.89
N ALA A 238 8.63 8.09 -15.18
CA ALA A 238 9.12 7.11 -16.14
C ALA A 238 10.65 6.96 -16.16
N ASN A 239 11.37 7.99 -15.73
CA ASN A 239 12.83 8.03 -15.72
C ASN A 239 13.41 8.53 -14.40
N SER A 240 12.65 8.56 -13.31
CA SER A 240 13.13 9.05 -12.01
C SER A 240 12.74 8.12 -10.87
N LEU A 241 13.73 7.77 -10.07
CA LEU A 241 13.61 6.87 -8.91
C LEU A 241 14.08 7.57 -7.64
N LEU A 242 13.43 7.29 -6.53
CA LEU A 242 13.95 7.53 -5.19
C LEU A 242 14.47 6.19 -4.65
N VAL A 243 15.72 6.19 -4.21
CA VAL A 243 16.39 4.97 -3.72
C VAL A 243 16.84 5.18 -2.31
N GLU A 244 16.41 4.30 -1.44
CA GLU A 244 16.88 4.24 -0.07
C GLU A 244 18.33 3.78 -0.02
N VAL A 245 19.16 4.45 0.76
CA VAL A 245 20.55 4.07 1.01
C VAL A 245 20.70 3.63 2.46
N GLY A 246 21.42 2.53 2.67
CA GLY A 246 21.75 2.06 4.01
C GLY A 246 22.90 2.89 4.62
N GLU A 247 23.21 2.61 5.90
CA GLU A 247 24.33 3.26 6.62
C GLU A 247 25.70 2.94 6.02
N ALA A 248 25.85 1.83 5.31
CA ALA A 248 27.07 1.54 4.54
C ALA A 248 27.09 2.41 3.27
N GLU A 249 28.28 2.91 2.92
CA GLU A 249 28.49 3.62 1.66
C GLU A 249 27.91 2.82 0.49
N ALA A 250 26.72 3.22 0.03
CA ALA A 250 26.17 2.60 -1.15
C ALA A 250 27.11 2.91 -2.32
N PRO A 251 27.54 1.89 -3.07
CA PRO A 251 28.36 2.12 -4.26
C PRO A 251 27.67 3.12 -5.17
N PRO A 252 28.41 3.87 -6.01
CA PRO A 252 27.79 4.77 -6.96
C PRO A 252 26.78 3.94 -7.77
N MET A 253 25.49 4.19 -7.56
CA MET A 253 24.49 3.55 -8.41
C MET A 253 24.66 4.09 -9.82
N VAL A 254 25.39 3.36 -10.60
CA VAL A 254 25.18 3.35 -12.05
C VAL A 254 23.74 2.89 -12.19
N ASP A 255 22.94 3.59 -12.99
CA ASP A 255 21.63 3.11 -13.37
C ASP A 255 21.73 1.61 -13.71
N PRO A 256 21.20 0.68 -12.85
CA PRO A 256 21.43 -0.74 -13.03
C PRO A 256 20.77 -1.28 -14.30
N THR A 257 19.92 -0.46 -14.92
CA THR A 257 19.19 -0.81 -16.14
C THR A 257 19.88 -0.33 -17.41
N GLY A 258 20.82 0.62 -17.31
CA GLY A 258 21.38 1.33 -18.46
C GLY A 258 20.34 2.17 -19.24
N GLN A 259 19.16 2.40 -18.64
CA GLN A 259 18.03 3.10 -19.30
C GLN A 259 18.00 4.60 -19.03
N GLY A 260 18.97 5.13 -18.27
CA GLY A 260 19.10 6.57 -18.02
C GLY A 260 18.15 7.10 -16.92
N TYR A 261 17.89 6.32 -15.87
CA TYR A 261 17.13 6.81 -14.71
C TYR A 261 17.88 7.91 -13.96
N TYR A 262 17.17 8.95 -13.60
CA TYR A 262 17.60 9.92 -12.60
C TYR A 262 17.34 9.35 -11.19
N ILE A 263 18.42 9.08 -10.45
CA ILE A 263 18.35 8.45 -9.14
C ILE A 263 18.57 9.49 -8.05
N THR A 264 17.54 9.71 -7.23
CA THR A 264 17.65 10.47 -5.99
C THR A 264 17.87 9.51 -4.83
N ARG A 265 19.01 9.63 -4.17
CA ARG A 265 19.35 8.83 -2.98
C ARG A 265 18.82 9.51 -1.74
N MET A 266 18.28 8.73 -0.83
CA MET A 266 17.80 9.20 0.45
C MET A 266 18.29 8.27 1.56
N ASP A 267 18.76 8.83 2.64
CA ASP A 267 19.18 8.07 3.81
C ASP A 267 18.01 7.24 4.36
N LEU A 268 18.35 6.13 5.01
CA LEU A 268 17.40 5.27 5.68
C LEU A 268 16.61 6.07 6.71
N ASN A 269 15.34 6.26 6.50
CA ASN A 269 14.49 7.05 7.38
C ASN A 269 13.00 6.73 7.23
N ALA A 270 12.21 7.34 8.09
CA ALA A 270 10.77 7.22 8.12
C ALA A 270 10.05 7.65 6.82
N TYR A 271 10.74 8.29 5.88
CA TYR A 271 10.18 8.73 4.59
C TYR A 271 9.68 7.55 3.76
N PHE A 272 10.41 6.44 3.74
CA PHE A 272 10.05 5.23 2.99
C PHE A 272 8.97 4.36 3.66
N GLY A 273 8.18 4.93 4.55
CA GLY A 273 7.11 4.22 5.25
C GLY A 273 7.62 3.30 6.35
N SER A 274 6.80 2.34 6.74
CA SER A 274 7.11 1.32 7.75
C SER A 274 6.11 0.16 7.63
N VAL A 275 6.49 -0.90 6.96
CA VAL A 275 5.60 -2.05 6.75
C VAL A 275 5.50 -2.86 8.03
N ASN A 276 4.27 -3.10 8.48
CA ASN A 276 3.98 -3.99 9.60
C ASN A 276 3.10 -5.13 9.11
N VAL A 277 3.49 -6.36 9.46
CA VAL A 277 2.88 -7.59 8.97
C VAL A 277 2.60 -8.52 10.13
N ALA A 278 1.43 -9.15 10.12
CA ALA A 278 1.13 -10.33 10.92
C ALA A 278 0.74 -11.46 9.96
N CYS A 279 1.28 -12.65 10.20
CA CYS A 279 0.99 -13.82 9.38
C CYS A 279 0.54 -14.98 10.26
N TYR A 280 -0.36 -15.79 9.71
CA TYR A 280 -0.67 -17.13 10.16
C TYR A 280 -0.43 -18.10 9.00
N SER A 281 0.20 -19.23 9.29
CA SER A 281 0.36 -20.32 8.32
C SER A 281 0.22 -21.65 9.03
N SER A 282 -0.77 -22.44 8.64
CA SER A 282 -0.96 -23.78 9.18
C SER A 282 0.21 -24.70 8.82
N ALA A 283 0.75 -24.56 7.59
CA ALA A 283 1.90 -25.36 7.13
C ALA A 283 3.21 -25.03 7.85
N ASN A 284 3.41 -23.77 8.25
CA ASN A 284 4.64 -23.30 8.91
C ASN A 284 4.52 -23.26 10.45
N GLY A 285 3.46 -23.82 11.01
CA GLY A 285 3.30 -24.01 12.46
C GLY A 285 2.85 -22.79 13.24
N GLY A 286 2.05 -21.90 12.66
CA GLY A 286 1.34 -20.90 13.43
C GLY A 286 1.59 -19.44 13.07
N PHE A 287 1.68 -18.60 14.10
CA PHE A 287 1.75 -17.15 13.96
C PHE A 287 3.18 -16.63 13.83
N SER A 288 3.34 -15.61 13.02
CA SER A 288 4.59 -14.84 12.88
C SER A 288 4.27 -13.35 12.70
N ALA A 289 5.25 -12.50 12.99
CA ALA A 289 5.10 -11.06 12.85
C ALA A 289 6.38 -10.42 12.34
N GLY A 290 6.28 -9.54 11.36
CA GLY A 290 7.36 -8.70 10.83
C GLY A 290 7.10 -7.24 11.10
N ALA A 291 8.15 -6.51 11.45
CA ALA A 291 8.04 -5.10 11.77
C ALA A 291 9.23 -4.31 11.24
N ASP A 292 8.92 -3.19 10.66
CA ASP A 292 9.88 -2.29 10.03
C ASP A 292 10.59 -1.40 11.06
N SER A 293 11.89 -1.44 11.06
CA SER A 293 12.72 -0.62 11.95
C SER A 293 12.72 0.87 11.61
N ARG A 294 12.37 1.25 10.36
CA ARG A 294 12.39 2.65 9.87
C ARG A 294 11.55 3.61 10.70
N ARG A 295 10.48 3.12 11.32
CA ARG A 295 9.65 3.88 12.28
C ARG A 295 9.51 3.18 13.62
N ASN A 296 10.54 2.46 14.07
CA ASN A 296 10.56 1.72 15.33
C ASN A 296 9.39 0.72 15.47
N GLY A 297 8.98 0.08 14.39
CA GLY A 297 7.97 -0.97 14.39
C GLY A 297 8.33 -2.11 15.34
N LYS A 298 7.33 -2.77 15.90
CA LYS A 298 7.48 -3.93 16.79
C LYS A 298 6.52 -5.02 16.37
N GLY A 299 7.03 -6.24 16.28
CA GLY A 299 6.26 -7.45 16.03
C GLY A 299 6.40 -8.44 17.17
N SER A 300 5.34 -9.19 17.46
CA SER A 300 5.35 -10.28 18.42
C SER A 300 4.36 -11.35 17.99
N ALA A 301 4.76 -12.62 18.09
CA ALA A 301 3.91 -13.76 17.84
C ALA A 301 4.01 -14.75 19.01
N ARG A 302 2.90 -15.44 19.31
CA ARG A 302 2.83 -16.51 20.30
C ARG A 302 2.20 -17.74 19.66
N ASN A 303 2.87 -18.88 19.76
CA ASN A 303 2.43 -20.16 19.22
C ASN A 303 2.10 -21.19 20.31
N ASP A 304 2.26 -20.83 21.59
CA ASP A 304 2.05 -21.67 22.78
C ASP A 304 0.69 -21.44 23.48
N LEU A 305 -0.26 -20.84 22.79
CA LEU A 305 -1.61 -20.61 23.30
C LEU A 305 -2.47 -21.88 23.10
N ASN A 306 -2.28 -22.88 23.98
CA ASN A 306 -3.20 -24.01 24.17
C ASN A 306 -4.50 -23.58 24.84
#